data_bb5bbf3b3d6aa267be65b18f1c138c83
#
_entry.id   bb5bbf3b3d6aa267be65b18f1c138c83
#
_cell.length_a   1.000
_cell.length_b   1.000
_cell.length_c   1.000
_cell.angle_alpha   90.00
_cell.angle_beta   90.00
_cell.angle_gamma   90.00
#
_symmetry.space_group_name_H-M   'P 1'
#
loop_
_entity.id
_entity.type
_entity.pdbx_description
1 polymer ?
#
loop_
_entity_poly.entity_id
_entity_poly.type
_entity_poly.pdbx_seq_one_letter_code
_entity_poly.pdbx_strand_id
1 'polypeptide(L)'
;MTPIRIVLLLACALPSLAACRETPQAKAADLHKVAATRKTELARRIAAADAHPGSMTELAKWIMPPELKEISGLALTSRGTVFTHDDNVGRVSEIDPKTGILLKSWAMLGNQKGDFEAITIAGSDVYLLRSNGKIFRFKEAADGQQVPFSVYDTGLGKECEFESLAYEADSSRLVMACKRFLNKQDPHELRIFRLPLPLGNRMAMTSIRVPIDEVIGTNKWKNFHPSDLNIDPFNKNYIIVASREKGFVEVTPDGEVVRSQPLPGDHRQPEGIAITRDSILLVSDEANVMPPVLTLYRWRP
;
A
#
# COMPACT_ATOMS: atom_id res chain seq x y z
N MET A 1 75.87 22.92 40.06
CA MET A 1 75.44 21.51 39.90
C MET A 1 73.90 21.49 39.88
N THR A 2 73.34 21.43 38.67
CA THR A 2 71.87 21.45 38.44
C THR A 2 71.42 20.04 37.99
N PRO A 3 70.39 19.41 38.59
CA PRO A 3 70.02 18.09 38.18
C PRO A 3 69.10 18.13 36.98
N ILE A 4 69.38 17.30 36.00
CA ILE A 4 68.60 17.01 34.79
C ILE A 4 67.36 16.19 35.18
N ARG A 5 66.17 16.73 34.95
CA ARG A 5 64.91 15.99 35.04
C ARG A 5 64.62 15.31 33.70
N ILE A 6 64.63 14.00 33.70
CA ILE A 6 64.13 13.12 32.60
C ILE A 6 62.66 13.09 32.67
N VAL A 7 61.94 13.61 31.64
CA VAL A 7 60.51 13.45 31.46
C VAL A 7 60.28 12.21 30.59
N LEU A 8 59.73 11.19 31.20
CA LEU A 8 59.26 9.97 30.50
C LEU A 8 57.91 10.30 29.84
N LEU A 9 57.88 10.38 28.51
CA LEU A 9 56.64 10.45 27.74
C LEU A 9 56.05 9.04 27.60
N LEU A 10 54.95 8.76 28.35
CA LEU A 10 54.12 7.57 28.15
C LEU A 10 53.27 7.77 26.90
N ALA A 11 53.59 7.08 25.82
CA ALA A 11 52.73 7.02 24.62
C ALA A 11 51.55 6.06 24.90
N CYS A 12 50.39 6.62 25.22
CA CYS A 12 49.13 5.84 25.23
C CYS A 12 48.74 5.51 23.79
N ALA A 13 48.98 4.27 23.40
CA ALA A 13 48.38 3.69 22.18
C ALA A 13 46.87 3.45 22.42
N LEU A 14 46.03 4.32 21.85
CA LEU A 14 44.58 4.10 21.77
C LEU A 14 44.32 2.95 20.79
N PRO A 15 43.59 1.89 21.19
CA PRO A 15 43.16 0.89 20.23
C PRO A 15 42.17 1.54 19.28
N SER A 16 42.49 1.58 17.99
CA SER A 16 41.56 1.94 16.92
C SER A 16 40.43 0.90 16.89
N LEU A 17 39.26 1.30 17.37
CA LEU A 17 38.00 0.58 17.12
C LEU A 17 37.74 0.64 15.60
N ALA A 18 38.27 -0.32 14.86
CA ALA A 18 37.87 -0.60 13.51
C ALA A 18 36.42 -1.11 13.57
N ALA A 19 35.44 -0.19 13.46
CA ALA A 19 34.09 -0.57 13.20
C ALA A 19 34.10 -1.37 11.89
N CYS A 20 33.82 -2.67 11.97
CA CYS A 20 33.61 -3.51 10.80
C CYS A 20 32.44 -2.96 10.00
N ARG A 21 32.71 -2.09 9.03
CA ARG A 21 31.72 -1.71 8.02
C ARG A 21 31.54 -2.93 7.12
N GLU A 22 30.39 -3.55 7.22
CA GLU A 22 29.98 -4.60 6.28
C GLU A 22 30.15 -4.10 4.85
N THR A 23 30.77 -4.91 4.02
CA THR A 23 30.92 -4.59 2.60
C THR A 23 29.56 -4.65 1.92
N PRO A 24 29.30 -3.88 0.83
CA PRO A 24 28.06 -3.96 0.07
C PRO A 24 27.73 -5.38 -0.40
N GLN A 25 28.74 -6.18 -0.71
CA GLN A 25 28.60 -7.59 -1.11
C GLN A 25 28.16 -8.49 0.05
N ALA A 26 28.70 -8.29 1.26
CA ALA A 26 28.27 -9.04 2.44
C ALA A 26 26.80 -8.72 2.79
N LYS A 27 26.41 -7.46 2.74
CA LYS A 27 25.02 -7.04 2.95
C LYS A 27 24.06 -7.62 1.89
N ALA A 28 24.46 -7.65 0.62
CA ALA A 28 23.66 -8.26 -0.45
C ALA A 28 23.50 -9.77 -0.26
N ALA A 29 24.59 -10.48 0.12
CA ALA A 29 24.54 -11.93 0.38
C ALA A 29 23.61 -12.26 1.56
N ASP A 30 23.62 -11.44 2.61
CA ASP A 30 22.76 -11.62 3.78
C ASP A 30 21.29 -11.39 3.42
N LEU A 31 20.98 -10.36 2.63
CA LEU A 31 19.63 -10.12 2.10
C LEU A 31 19.12 -11.28 1.26
N HIS A 32 19.96 -11.89 0.40
CA HIS A 32 19.60 -13.05 -0.39
C HIS A 32 19.25 -14.27 0.50
N LYS A 33 20.03 -14.50 1.54
CA LYS A 33 19.78 -15.58 2.50
C LYS A 33 18.46 -15.36 3.26
N VAL A 34 18.21 -14.14 3.73
CA VAL A 34 16.96 -13.75 4.39
C VAL A 34 15.77 -13.96 3.45
N ALA A 35 15.88 -13.50 2.19
CA ALA A 35 14.84 -13.67 1.18
C ALA A 35 14.51 -15.15 0.94
N ALA A 36 15.52 -16.01 0.78
CA ALA A 36 15.34 -17.44 0.55
C ALA A 36 14.62 -18.12 1.74
N THR A 37 15.05 -17.80 2.98
CA THR A 37 14.42 -18.31 4.19
C THR A 37 12.95 -17.90 4.29
N ARG A 38 12.65 -16.62 4.07
CA ARG A 38 11.27 -16.09 4.11
C ARG A 38 10.38 -16.71 3.05
N LYS A 39 10.86 -16.89 1.82
CA LYS A 39 10.10 -17.56 0.73
C LYS A 39 9.79 -19.02 1.07
N THR A 40 10.75 -19.75 1.63
CA THR A 40 10.53 -21.13 2.05
C THR A 40 9.49 -21.25 3.17
N GLU A 41 9.60 -20.39 4.18
CA GLU A 41 8.63 -20.37 5.28
C GLU A 41 7.23 -19.96 4.82
N LEU A 42 7.12 -18.94 3.94
CA LEU A 42 5.85 -18.53 3.36
C LEU A 42 5.21 -19.68 2.57
N ALA A 43 5.96 -20.39 1.73
CA ALA A 43 5.47 -21.54 0.98
C ALA A 43 4.92 -22.64 1.90
N ARG A 44 5.63 -22.93 2.99
CA ARG A 44 5.19 -23.88 4.02
C ARG A 44 3.86 -23.45 4.66
N ARG A 45 3.72 -22.16 5.01
CA ARG A 45 2.49 -21.62 5.61
C ARG A 45 1.32 -21.61 4.64
N ILE A 46 1.57 -21.32 3.37
CA ILE A 46 0.55 -21.43 2.32
C ILE A 46 0.02 -22.87 2.24
N ALA A 47 0.93 -23.86 2.16
CA ALA A 47 0.54 -25.27 2.10
C ALA A 47 -0.26 -25.71 3.33
N ALA A 48 0.10 -25.25 4.52
CA ALA A 48 -0.63 -25.52 5.75
C ALA A 48 -2.03 -24.87 5.75
N ALA A 49 -2.15 -23.62 5.27
CA ALA A 49 -3.44 -22.94 5.14
C ALA A 49 -4.35 -23.61 4.11
N ASP A 50 -3.78 -24.14 3.02
CA ASP A 50 -4.52 -24.85 1.98
C ASP A 50 -5.08 -26.19 2.45
N ALA A 51 -4.41 -26.83 3.41
CA ALA A 51 -4.89 -28.06 4.05
C ALA A 51 -6.12 -27.83 4.96
N HIS A 52 -6.37 -26.59 5.41
CA HIS A 52 -7.47 -26.24 6.32
C HIS A 52 -8.27 -25.05 5.74
N PRO A 53 -9.05 -25.24 4.67
CA PRO A 53 -9.82 -24.17 4.05
C PRO A 53 -10.94 -23.64 4.95
N GLY A 54 -11.29 -22.38 4.81
CA GLY A 54 -12.46 -21.77 5.46
C GLY A 54 -12.18 -20.52 6.31
N SER A 55 -10.92 -20.11 6.48
CA SER A 55 -10.60 -18.85 7.14
C SER A 55 -9.45 -18.11 6.45
N MET A 56 -9.42 -16.79 6.57
CA MET A 56 -8.28 -15.99 6.17
C MET A 56 -7.15 -16.16 7.19
N THR A 57 -6.28 -17.14 6.95
CA THR A 57 -5.15 -17.46 7.82
C THR A 57 -3.99 -16.51 7.56
N GLU A 58 -3.39 -15.92 8.60
CA GLU A 58 -2.17 -15.13 8.48
C GLU A 58 -1.00 -16.02 8.02
N LEU A 59 -0.39 -15.61 6.91
CA LEU A 59 0.75 -16.31 6.29
C LEU A 59 2.09 -15.71 6.71
N ALA A 60 2.14 -14.38 6.82
CA ALA A 60 3.34 -13.65 7.22
C ALA A 60 2.97 -12.23 7.67
N LYS A 61 3.85 -11.65 8.49
CA LYS A 61 3.79 -10.25 8.87
C LYS A 61 5.20 -9.67 8.79
N TRP A 62 5.43 -8.76 7.83
CA TRP A 62 6.72 -8.15 7.61
C TRP A 62 6.76 -6.76 8.24
N ILE A 63 7.72 -6.53 9.12
CA ILE A 63 8.05 -5.17 9.57
C ILE A 63 8.77 -4.50 8.41
N MET A 64 8.23 -3.36 7.98
CA MET A 64 8.78 -2.59 6.88
C MET A 64 9.88 -1.63 7.37
N PRO A 65 10.83 -1.25 6.49
CA PRO A 65 11.87 -0.31 6.85
C PRO A 65 11.30 1.10 7.12
N PRO A 66 12.00 1.94 7.91
CA PRO A 66 11.54 3.28 8.28
C PRO A 66 11.24 4.22 7.11
N GLU A 67 11.84 3.97 5.95
CA GLU A 67 11.57 4.71 4.71
C GLU A 67 10.12 4.55 4.22
N LEU A 68 9.43 3.52 4.70
CA LEU A 68 8.03 3.22 4.42
C LEU A 68 7.11 3.53 5.60
N LYS A 69 7.50 4.46 6.49
CA LYS A 69 6.69 4.83 7.65
C LYS A 69 5.27 5.31 7.28
N GLU A 70 5.14 6.01 6.17
CA GLU A 70 3.90 6.50 5.57
C GLU A 70 3.43 5.56 4.44
N ILE A 71 3.56 4.21 4.64
CA ILE A 71 3.08 3.23 3.66
C ILE A 71 1.57 3.29 3.56
N SER A 72 1.06 3.61 2.37
CA SER A 72 -0.36 3.72 2.10
C SER A 72 -0.81 2.70 1.05
N GLY A 73 -1.63 3.05 0.08
CA GLY A 73 -2.22 2.16 -0.90
C GLY A 73 -1.25 1.18 -1.59
N LEU A 74 -1.78 0.07 -2.09
CA LEU A 74 -1.03 -1.02 -2.70
C LEU A 74 -1.46 -1.29 -4.14
N ALA A 75 -0.49 -1.39 -5.07
CA ALA A 75 -0.74 -1.77 -6.46
C ALA A 75 0.15 -2.93 -6.91
N LEU A 76 -0.45 -4.03 -7.35
CA LEU A 76 0.29 -5.19 -7.87
C LEU A 76 0.89 -4.91 -9.23
N THR A 77 2.17 -5.26 -9.40
CA THR A 77 2.83 -5.24 -10.70
C THR A 77 2.62 -6.56 -11.45
N SER A 78 2.83 -6.54 -12.76
CA SER A 78 2.81 -7.78 -13.56
C SER A 78 3.91 -8.77 -13.19
N ARG A 79 4.95 -8.32 -12.48
CA ARG A 79 6.08 -9.13 -11.99
C ARG A 79 5.78 -9.84 -10.67
N GLY A 80 4.64 -9.57 -10.04
CA GLY A 80 4.26 -10.11 -8.73
C GLY A 80 4.91 -9.38 -7.55
N THR A 81 5.49 -8.19 -7.79
CA THR A 81 5.88 -7.23 -6.76
C THR A 81 4.73 -6.26 -6.48
N VAL A 82 4.88 -5.42 -5.47
CA VAL A 82 3.88 -4.43 -5.07
C VAL A 82 4.48 -3.05 -5.09
N PHE A 83 3.80 -2.09 -5.71
CA PHE A 83 4.05 -0.68 -5.51
C PHE A 83 3.21 -0.17 -4.34
N THR A 84 3.82 0.67 -3.54
CA THR A 84 3.19 1.49 -2.52
C THR A 84 3.68 2.92 -2.65
N HIS A 85 3.06 3.85 -1.98
CA HIS A 85 3.45 5.26 -2.01
C HIS A 85 3.58 5.84 -0.60
N ASP A 86 4.18 7.01 -0.54
CA ASP A 86 4.25 7.87 0.63
C ASP A 86 3.10 8.88 0.54
N ASP A 87 2.35 9.08 1.62
CA ASP A 87 1.18 9.97 1.65
C ASP A 87 1.56 11.46 1.53
N ASN A 88 2.73 11.86 2.02
CA ASN A 88 3.19 13.25 2.09
C ASN A 88 3.93 13.72 0.84
N VAL A 89 4.50 12.78 0.07
CA VAL A 89 5.31 13.10 -1.11
C VAL A 89 5.04 12.15 -2.27
N GLY A 90 5.10 12.64 -3.50
CA GLY A 90 4.90 11.85 -4.71
C GLY A 90 6.06 10.88 -4.97
N ARG A 91 6.29 9.94 -4.02
CA ARG A 91 7.29 8.89 -4.08
C ARG A 91 6.60 7.53 -4.09
N VAL A 92 7.11 6.63 -4.91
CA VAL A 92 6.65 5.24 -5.00
C VAL A 92 7.79 4.32 -4.63
N SER A 93 7.46 3.25 -3.94
CA SER A 93 8.39 2.20 -3.53
C SER A 93 7.92 0.84 -4.05
N GLU A 94 8.83 0.01 -4.50
CA GLU A 94 8.58 -1.37 -4.92
C GLU A 94 9.04 -2.35 -3.84
N ILE A 95 8.16 -3.27 -3.46
CA ILE A 95 8.37 -4.28 -2.42
C ILE A 95 8.18 -5.67 -3.03
N ASP A 96 9.04 -6.64 -2.68
CA ASP A 96 8.75 -8.07 -2.86
C ASP A 96 7.82 -8.53 -1.72
N PRO A 97 6.52 -8.76 -1.95
CA PRO A 97 5.57 -9.11 -0.89
C PRO A 97 5.88 -10.48 -0.27
N LYS A 98 6.56 -11.37 -0.98
CA LYS A 98 6.93 -12.71 -0.47
C LYS A 98 8.05 -12.65 0.56
N THR A 99 8.77 -11.54 0.62
CA THR A 99 9.91 -11.38 1.53
C THR A 99 9.82 -10.12 2.39
N GLY A 100 8.97 -9.16 2.03
CA GLY A 100 8.90 -7.84 2.68
C GLY A 100 10.15 -6.97 2.42
N ILE A 101 10.91 -7.27 1.37
CA ILE A 101 12.13 -6.51 1.04
C ILE A 101 11.76 -5.34 0.12
N LEU A 102 12.20 -4.13 0.51
CA LEU A 102 12.17 -2.95 -0.33
C LEU A 102 13.19 -3.13 -1.46
N LEU A 103 12.72 -3.06 -2.71
CA LEU A 103 13.55 -3.30 -3.90
C LEU A 103 14.11 -1.99 -4.47
N LYS A 104 13.28 -0.96 -4.55
CA LYS A 104 13.64 0.37 -5.05
C LYS A 104 12.61 1.41 -4.67
N SER A 105 12.97 2.68 -4.83
CA SER A 105 12.06 3.82 -4.73
C SER A 105 12.39 4.88 -5.78
N TRP A 106 11.36 5.53 -6.31
CA TRP A 106 11.50 6.66 -7.24
C TRP A 106 10.42 7.71 -6.95
N ALA A 107 10.55 8.90 -7.50
CA ALA A 107 9.65 10.00 -7.20
C ALA A 107 9.21 10.76 -8.46
N MET A 108 8.14 11.51 -8.34
CA MET A 108 7.78 12.52 -9.32
C MET A 108 8.77 13.68 -9.29
N LEU A 109 9.05 14.26 -10.46
CA LEU A 109 9.98 15.39 -10.63
C LEU A 109 9.64 16.54 -9.66
N GLY A 110 10.65 17.04 -8.95
CA GLY A 110 10.51 18.12 -7.98
C GLY A 110 9.94 17.68 -6.63
N ASN A 111 9.96 16.38 -6.32
CA ASN A 111 9.51 15.85 -5.02
C ASN A 111 8.15 16.45 -4.61
N GLN A 112 7.14 16.25 -5.46
CA GLN A 112 5.81 16.80 -5.27
C GLN A 112 5.28 16.50 -3.86
N LYS A 113 4.97 17.54 -3.10
CA LYS A 113 4.31 17.40 -1.79
C LYS A 113 2.81 17.37 -1.96
N GLY A 114 2.12 16.63 -1.12
CA GLY A 114 0.65 16.56 -1.11
C GLY A 114 0.15 15.44 -0.24
N ASP A 115 -1.12 15.32 -0.20
CA ASP A 115 -1.93 14.35 0.49
C ASP A 115 -2.24 13.24 -0.52
N PHE A 116 -1.29 12.33 -0.73
CA PHE A 116 -1.42 11.22 -1.68
C PHE A 116 -2.00 10.00 -0.98
N GLU A 117 -3.12 9.50 -1.46
CA GLU A 117 -3.97 8.58 -0.73
C GLU A 117 -4.09 7.21 -1.39
N ALA A 118 -3.79 7.09 -2.68
CA ALA A 118 -3.92 5.82 -3.36
C ALA A 118 -3.05 5.70 -4.60
N ILE A 119 -2.74 4.46 -4.97
CA ILE A 119 -1.91 4.11 -6.12
C ILE A 119 -2.55 3.00 -6.94
N THR A 120 -2.45 3.08 -8.27
CA THR A 120 -2.74 1.95 -9.15
C THR A 120 -1.86 1.93 -10.39
N ILE A 121 -1.87 0.82 -11.12
CA ILE A 121 -1.10 0.60 -12.35
C ILE A 121 -2.06 0.22 -13.48
N ALA A 122 -2.00 0.97 -14.60
CA ALA A 122 -2.72 0.61 -15.82
C ALA A 122 -1.73 0.52 -16.99
N GLY A 123 -1.48 -0.69 -17.46
CA GLY A 123 -0.43 -0.96 -18.46
C GLY A 123 0.95 -0.61 -17.93
N SER A 124 1.60 0.39 -18.56
CA SER A 124 2.91 0.90 -18.14
C SER A 124 2.83 2.22 -17.35
N ASP A 125 1.64 2.71 -17.08
CA ASP A 125 1.42 3.96 -16.35
C ASP A 125 1.12 3.68 -14.88
N VAL A 126 1.73 4.48 -14.00
CA VAL A 126 1.44 4.54 -12.58
C VAL A 126 0.54 5.76 -12.33
N TYR A 127 -0.48 5.57 -11.53
CA TYR A 127 -1.42 6.62 -11.15
C TYR A 127 -1.40 6.77 -9.64
N LEU A 128 -1.16 8.01 -9.15
CA LEU A 128 -1.36 8.41 -7.76
C LEU A 128 -2.57 9.31 -7.65
N LEU A 129 -3.39 9.08 -6.64
CA LEU A 129 -4.54 9.91 -6.31
C LEU A 129 -4.23 10.78 -5.11
N ARG A 130 -4.62 12.04 -5.14
CA ARG A 130 -4.72 12.90 -3.95
C ARG A 130 -6.13 12.87 -3.37
N SER A 131 -6.24 13.13 -2.06
CA SER A 131 -7.50 13.23 -1.32
C SER A 131 -8.53 14.14 -1.99
N ASN A 132 -8.09 15.16 -2.70
CA ASN A 132 -8.91 16.12 -3.42
C ASN A 132 -9.31 15.69 -4.86
N GLY A 133 -9.14 14.43 -5.21
CA GLY A 133 -9.54 13.87 -6.49
C GLY A 133 -8.63 14.23 -7.67
N LYS A 134 -7.42 14.77 -7.44
CA LYS A 134 -6.43 14.97 -8.50
C LYS A 134 -5.63 13.67 -8.72
N ILE A 135 -5.51 13.25 -9.97
CA ILE A 135 -4.82 12.04 -10.38
C ILE A 135 -3.53 12.43 -11.11
N PHE A 136 -2.41 11.90 -10.63
CA PHE A 136 -1.07 12.08 -11.19
C PHE A 136 -0.69 10.82 -11.97
N ARG A 137 -0.31 10.99 -13.24
CA ARG A 137 0.10 9.90 -14.12
C ARG A 137 1.58 10.04 -14.47
N PHE A 138 2.36 8.98 -14.29
CA PHE A 138 3.79 8.94 -14.59
C PHE A 138 4.24 7.51 -14.90
N LYS A 139 5.52 7.32 -15.19
CA LYS A 139 6.12 6.01 -15.49
C LYS A 139 6.92 5.47 -14.30
N GLU A 140 7.04 4.15 -14.26
CA GLU A 140 8.02 3.48 -13.42
C GLU A 140 9.44 3.92 -13.79
N ALA A 141 10.36 4.00 -12.79
CA ALA A 141 11.74 4.35 -12.99
C ALA A 141 12.71 3.48 -12.19
N ALA A 142 14.01 3.67 -12.42
CA ALA A 142 15.05 3.06 -11.62
C ALA A 142 15.14 3.70 -10.23
N ASP A 143 15.83 3.02 -9.32
CA ASP A 143 16.02 3.48 -7.94
C ASP A 143 16.64 4.89 -7.88
N GLY A 144 16.08 5.72 -7.00
CA GLY A 144 16.50 7.10 -6.78
C GLY A 144 16.16 8.09 -7.91
N GLN A 145 15.55 7.68 -8.99
CA GLN A 145 15.22 8.58 -10.11
C GLN A 145 13.98 9.42 -9.85
N GLN A 146 13.93 10.56 -10.55
CA GLN A 146 12.74 11.39 -10.65
C GLN A 146 12.20 11.38 -12.08
N VAL A 147 10.86 11.34 -12.22
CA VAL A 147 10.19 11.23 -13.52
C VAL A 147 9.18 12.36 -13.76
N PRO A 148 9.01 12.78 -15.03
CA PRO A 148 7.96 13.70 -15.38
C PRO A 148 6.58 13.06 -15.17
N PHE A 149 5.58 13.89 -14.91
CA PHE A 149 4.21 13.47 -14.65
C PHE A 149 3.21 14.42 -15.33
N SER A 150 1.99 13.94 -15.50
CA SER A 150 0.83 14.76 -15.87
C SER A 150 -0.22 14.71 -14.75
N VAL A 151 -1.02 15.76 -14.65
CA VAL A 151 -2.08 15.86 -13.63
C VAL A 151 -3.43 15.97 -14.32
N TYR A 152 -4.38 15.18 -13.85
CA TYR A 152 -5.78 15.27 -14.21
C TYR A 152 -6.61 15.60 -12.98
N ASP A 153 -7.44 16.64 -13.09
CA ASP A 153 -8.40 17.03 -12.04
C ASP A 153 -9.77 16.43 -12.37
N THR A 154 -10.25 15.51 -11.55
CA THR A 154 -11.56 14.88 -11.72
C THR A 154 -12.72 15.86 -11.54
N GLY A 155 -12.50 16.95 -10.81
CA GLY A 155 -13.52 17.91 -10.39
C GLY A 155 -14.39 17.44 -9.23
N LEU A 156 -14.13 16.24 -8.70
CA LEU A 156 -14.90 15.62 -7.60
C LEU A 156 -14.45 16.05 -6.20
N GLY A 157 -13.28 16.69 -6.08
CA GLY A 157 -12.71 17.07 -4.79
C GLY A 157 -13.48 18.09 -3.96
N LYS A 158 -14.57 18.66 -4.51
CA LYS A 158 -15.53 19.47 -3.75
C LYS A 158 -16.68 18.65 -3.18
N GLU A 159 -16.89 17.48 -3.72
CA GLU A 159 -17.94 16.54 -3.34
C GLU A 159 -17.43 15.53 -2.31
N CYS A 160 -16.27 14.94 -2.59
CA CYS A 160 -15.70 13.84 -1.82
C CYS A 160 -14.22 14.07 -1.48
N GLU A 161 -13.82 13.56 -0.33
CA GLU A 161 -12.45 13.18 -0.01
C GLU A 161 -12.23 11.73 -0.46
N PHE A 162 -11.09 11.44 -1.08
CA PHE A 162 -10.79 10.15 -1.69
C PHE A 162 -9.54 9.54 -1.09
N GLU A 163 -9.58 8.23 -0.82
CA GLU A 163 -8.43 7.46 -0.31
C GLU A 163 -8.30 6.09 -1.01
N SER A 164 -8.87 5.91 -2.19
CA SER A 164 -8.79 4.62 -2.86
C SER A 164 -8.75 4.76 -4.38
N LEU A 165 -7.93 3.92 -5.04
CA LEU A 165 -7.80 3.91 -6.49
C LEU A 165 -7.41 2.53 -7.00
N ALA A 166 -8.21 1.96 -7.90
CA ALA A 166 -7.90 0.72 -8.59
C ALA A 166 -8.05 0.85 -10.10
N TYR A 167 -7.45 -0.06 -10.85
CA TYR A 167 -7.61 -0.17 -12.29
C TYR A 167 -8.44 -1.41 -12.65
N GLU A 168 -9.58 -1.18 -13.27
CA GLU A 168 -10.45 -2.22 -13.83
C GLU A 168 -10.05 -2.47 -15.29
N ALA A 169 -9.30 -3.56 -15.51
CA ALA A 169 -8.66 -3.82 -16.80
C ALA A 169 -9.67 -4.18 -17.90
N ASP A 170 -10.72 -4.95 -17.56
CA ASP A 170 -11.71 -5.45 -18.51
C ASP A 170 -12.52 -4.32 -19.18
N SER A 171 -12.67 -3.20 -18.50
CA SER A 171 -13.39 -2.01 -18.99
C SER A 171 -12.47 -0.79 -19.20
N SER A 172 -11.17 -0.96 -19.01
CA SER A 172 -10.16 0.11 -19.16
C SER A 172 -10.55 1.40 -18.43
N ARG A 173 -10.81 1.31 -17.12
CA ARG A 173 -11.21 2.45 -16.30
C ARG A 173 -10.54 2.43 -14.91
N LEU A 174 -10.36 3.62 -14.35
CA LEU A 174 -10.01 3.79 -12.95
C LEU A 174 -11.28 3.75 -12.08
N VAL A 175 -11.15 3.18 -10.90
CA VAL A 175 -12.21 3.06 -9.90
C VAL A 175 -11.71 3.70 -8.61
N MET A 176 -12.51 4.58 -8.00
CA MET A 176 -12.17 5.28 -6.76
C MET A 176 -13.39 5.39 -5.86
N ALA A 177 -13.24 5.14 -4.56
CA ALA A 177 -14.33 5.26 -3.60
C ALA A 177 -14.23 6.56 -2.80
N CYS A 178 -15.40 7.13 -2.50
CA CYS A 178 -15.53 8.28 -1.63
C CYS A 178 -15.32 7.87 -0.17
N LYS A 179 -14.30 8.39 0.50
CA LYS A 179 -14.08 8.16 1.93
C LYS A 179 -15.12 8.87 2.76
N ARG A 180 -15.35 10.13 2.42
CA ARG A 180 -16.34 10.96 3.10
C ARG A 180 -16.84 12.08 2.18
N PHE A 181 -18.12 12.37 2.28
CA PHE A 181 -18.70 13.52 1.59
C PHE A 181 -18.33 14.82 2.30
N LEU A 182 -18.01 15.87 1.52
CA LEU A 182 -17.60 17.18 2.04
C LEU A 182 -18.78 18.16 2.13
N ASN A 183 -19.91 17.85 1.51
CA ASN A 183 -21.13 18.63 1.59
C ASN A 183 -21.91 18.31 2.86
N LYS A 184 -22.73 19.24 3.32
CA LYS A 184 -23.58 19.10 4.51
C LYS A 184 -24.62 17.98 4.42
N GLN A 185 -24.89 17.46 3.22
CA GLN A 185 -25.81 16.35 2.98
C GLN A 185 -24.96 15.08 2.75
N ASP A 186 -24.67 14.37 3.82
CA ASP A 186 -24.16 13.00 3.72
C ASP A 186 -25.29 12.12 3.19
N PRO A 187 -25.17 11.53 1.99
CA PRO A 187 -26.22 10.72 1.41
C PRO A 187 -26.34 9.33 2.06
N HIS A 188 -25.61 9.02 3.11
CA HIS A 188 -25.55 7.72 3.77
C HIS A 188 -25.34 6.57 2.77
N GLU A 189 -24.36 6.74 1.90
CA GLU A 189 -24.01 5.73 0.90
C GLU A 189 -22.50 5.62 0.73
N LEU A 190 -22.05 4.43 0.39
CA LEU A 190 -20.73 4.21 -0.22
C LEU A 190 -20.86 4.56 -1.70
N ARG A 191 -20.10 5.55 -2.17
CA ARG A 191 -20.08 5.94 -3.58
C ARG A 191 -18.77 5.56 -4.23
N ILE A 192 -18.86 4.80 -5.32
CA ILE A 192 -17.72 4.33 -6.09
C ILE A 192 -17.79 4.96 -7.48
N PHE A 193 -16.82 5.79 -7.81
CA PHE A 193 -16.71 6.47 -9.11
C PHE A 193 -15.90 5.63 -10.08
N ARG A 194 -16.26 5.67 -11.36
CA ARG A 194 -15.61 4.97 -12.46
C ARG A 194 -15.22 5.97 -13.54
N LEU A 195 -13.95 6.05 -13.86
CA LEU A 195 -13.35 7.01 -14.79
C LEU A 195 -12.73 6.25 -15.98
N PRO A 196 -13.33 6.33 -17.16
CA PRO A 196 -12.76 5.69 -18.36
C PRO A 196 -11.36 6.23 -18.70
N LEU A 197 -10.49 5.36 -19.17
CA LEU A 197 -9.19 5.74 -19.75
C LEU A 197 -9.30 5.85 -21.29
N PRO A 198 -8.58 6.80 -21.91
CA PRO A 198 -7.70 7.79 -21.27
C PRO A 198 -8.50 8.84 -20.49
N LEU A 199 -7.89 9.33 -19.40
CA LEU A 199 -8.50 10.41 -18.59
C LEU A 199 -8.73 11.66 -19.45
N GLY A 200 -9.83 12.39 -19.20
CA GLY A 200 -10.17 13.64 -19.91
C GLY A 200 -11.65 13.81 -20.20
N ASN A 201 -12.41 12.74 -20.35
CA ASN A 201 -13.83 12.80 -20.63
C ASN A 201 -14.68 12.69 -19.35
N ARG A 202 -14.95 13.80 -18.68
CA ARG A 202 -15.78 13.83 -17.46
C ARG A 202 -17.22 13.35 -17.71
N MET A 203 -17.75 13.55 -18.89
CA MET A 203 -19.12 13.13 -19.25
C MET A 203 -19.30 11.62 -19.28
N ALA A 204 -18.20 10.86 -19.42
CA ALA A 204 -18.21 9.42 -19.41
C ALA A 204 -17.99 8.81 -17.99
N MET A 205 -17.84 9.63 -16.96
CA MET A 205 -17.78 9.14 -15.58
C MET A 205 -19.13 8.59 -15.15
N THR A 206 -19.09 7.47 -14.46
CA THR A 206 -20.27 6.86 -13.83
C THR A 206 -20.01 6.61 -12.35
N SER A 207 -21.03 6.31 -11.58
CA SER A 207 -20.88 5.92 -10.18
C SER A 207 -21.85 4.81 -9.79
N ILE A 208 -21.40 4.00 -8.83
CA ILE A 208 -22.23 3.07 -8.09
C ILE A 208 -22.55 3.71 -6.75
N ARG A 209 -23.75 3.46 -6.25
CA ARG A 209 -24.23 3.90 -4.94
C ARG A 209 -24.71 2.68 -4.17
N VAL A 210 -24.13 2.46 -3.02
CA VAL A 210 -24.48 1.36 -2.12
C VAL A 210 -24.95 1.95 -0.81
N PRO A 211 -26.20 1.71 -0.37
CA PRO A 211 -26.68 2.20 0.93
C PRO A 211 -25.75 1.79 2.06
N ILE A 212 -25.44 2.72 2.98
CA ILE A 212 -24.47 2.43 4.05
C ILE A 212 -24.92 1.29 4.96
N ASP A 213 -26.23 1.12 5.15
CA ASP A 213 -26.77 0.03 5.96
C ASP A 213 -26.48 -1.34 5.35
N GLU A 214 -26.45 -1.45 4.01
CA GLU A 214 -26.04 -2.68 3.32
C GLU A 214 -24.53 -2.92 3.47
N VAL A 215 -23.73 -1.84 3.38
CA VAL A 215 -22.28 -1.90 3.57
C VAL A 215 -21.91 -2.32 4.97
N ILE A 216 -22.59 -1.78 5.98
CA ILE A 216 -22.35 -2.11 7.39
C ILE A 216 -22.82 -3.56 7.68
N GLY A 217 -23.97 -3.97 7.14
CA GLY A 217 -24.57 -5.28 7.38
C GLY A 217 -24.79 -5.54 8.87
N THR A 218 -24.29 -6.65 9.37
CA THR A 218 -24.40 -7.03 10.79
C THR A 218 -23.26 -6.54 11.68
N ASN A 219 -22.31 -5.79 11.13
CA ASN A 219 -21.18 -5.26 11.89
C ASN A 219 -21.64 -4.16 12.87
N LYS A 220 -20.81 -3.93 13.90
CA LYS A 220 -21.06 -2.84 14.90
C LYS A 220 -20.58 -1.47 14.41
N TRP A 221 -20.28 -1.32 13.14
CA TRP A 221 -19.86 -0.07 12.55
C TRP A 221 -21.04 0.92 12.49
N LYS A 222 -20.73 2.22 12.53
CA LYS A 222 -21.74 3.28 12.37
C LYS A 222 -21.72 3.89 10.97
N ASN A 223 -20.61 3.69 10.28
CA ASN A 223 -20.36 4.16 8.93
C ASN A 223 -19.26 3.28 8.32
N PHE A 224 -18.84 3.58 7.09
CA PHE A 224 -17.73 2.90 6.44
C PHE A 224 -16.90 3.95 5.67
N HIS A 225 -15.60 4.06 6.00
CA HIS A 225 -14.69 5.07 5.46
C HIS A 225 -13.59 4.40 4.65
N PRO A 226 -13.78 4.21 3.33
CA PRO A 226 -12.75 3.61 2.47
C PRO A 226 -11.37 4.23 2.68
N SER A 227 -10.34 3.39 2.84
CA SER A 227 -8.93 3.78 2.87
C SER A 227 -8.13 3.21 1.68
N ASP A 228 -8.54 2.08 1.11
CA ASP A 228 -8.02 1.61 -0.17
C ASP A 228 -9.02 0.67 -0.85
N LEU A 229 -8.82 0.44 -2.15
CA LEU A 229 -9.66 -0.43 -2.98
C LEU A 229 -8.80 -1.29 -3.91
N ASN A 230 -9.07 -2.57 -3.95
CA ASN A 230 -8.49 -3.48 -4.91
C ASN A 230 -9.59 -4.24 -5.67
N ILE A 231 -9.29 -4.70 -6.86
CA ILE A 231 -10.19 -5.54 -7.65
C ILE A 231 -9.72 -6.99 -7.53
N ASP A 232 -10.62 -7.85 -7.01
CA ASP A 232 -10.34 -9.27 -6.88
C ASP A 232 -10.05 -9.88 -8.26
N PRO A 233 -8.87 -10.49 -8.48
CA PRO A 233 -8.50 -11.03 -9.78
C PRO A 233 -9.35 -12.23 -10.21
N PHE A 234 -10.10 -12.86 -9.29
CA PHE A 234 -10.88 -14.07 -9.55
C PHE A 234 -12.32 -13.77 -9.95
N ASN A 235 -13.03 -12.95 -9.17
CA ASN A 235 -14.46 -12.66 -9.38
C ASN A 235 -14.74 -11.22 -9.83
N LYS A 236 -13.71 -10.35 -9.90
CA LYS A 236 -13.78 -8.94 -10.31
C LYS A 236 -14.54 -8.03 -9.35
N ASN A 237 -14.88 -8.50 -8.17
CA ASN A 237 -15.50 -7.68 -7.15
C ASN A 237 -14.51 -6.64 -6.62
N TYR A 238 -15.04 -5.56 -6.10
CA TYR A 238 -14.30 -4.51 -5.43
C TYR A 238 -14.12 -4.89 -3.97
N ILE A 239 -12.88 -5.02 -3.53
CA ILE A 239 -12.52 -5.25 -2.14
C ILE A 239 -12.05 -3.92 -1.59
N ILE A 240 -12.82 -3.36 -0.67
CA ILE A 240 -12.60 -2.02 -0.12
C ILE A 240 -12.28 -2.16 1.35
N VAL A 241 -11.11 -1.71 1.77
CA VAL A 241 -10.69 -1.68 3.18
C VAL A 241 -11.04 -0.33 3.81
N ALA A 242 -11.32 -0.32 5.10
CA ALA A 242 -11.55 0.87 5.89
C ALA A 242 -10.73 0.83 7.16
N SER A 243 -9.85 1.80 7.33
CA SER A 243 -8.91 1.91 8.44
C SER A 243 -9.62 2.13 9.77
N ARG A 244 -10.61 3.01 9.81
CA ARG A 244 -11.39 3.32 11.02
C ARG A 244 -12.18 2.13 11.53
N GLU A 245 -12.85 1.43 10.62
CA GLU A 245 -13.68 0.26 10.88
C GLU A 245 -12.85 -1.01 11.08
N LYS A 246 -11.56 -0.98 10.69
CA LYS A 246 -10.64 -2.14 10.68
C LYS A 246 -11.26 -3.35 10.02
N GLY A 247 -11.89 -3.11 8.87
CA GLY A 247 -12.66 -4.08 8.16
C GLY A 247 -12.61 -3.87 6.67
N PHE A 248 -13.25 -4.77 5.94
CA PHE A 248 -13.41 -4.65 4.51
C PHE A 248 -14.81 -5.03 4.07
N VAL A 249 -15.19 -4.53 2.91
CA VAL A 249 -16.40 -4.93 2.20
C VAL A 249 -16.01 -5.43 0.82
N GLU A 250 -16.78 -6.41 0.34
CA GLU A 250 -16.73 -6.90 -1.02
C GLU A 250 -18.03 -6.50 -1.73
N VAL A 251 -17.88 -5.73 -2.82
CA VAL A 251 -18.99 -5.19 -3.59
C VAL A 251 -18.85 -5.63 -5.05
N THR A 252 -19.92 -6.13 -5.65
CA THR A 252 -19.93 -6.48 -7.08
C THR A 252 -19.80 -5.21 -7.94
N PRO A 253 -19.38 -5.34 -9.22
CA PRO A 253 -19.43 -4.23 -10.15
C PRO A 253 -20.82 -3.59 -10.36
N ASP A 254 -21.88 -4.27 -9.97
CA ASP A 254 -23.26 -3.75 -10.04
C ASP A 254 -23.75 -3.10 -8.73
N GLY A 255 -22.93 -3.18 -7.67
CA GLY A 255 -23.20 -2.52 -6.38
C GLY A 255 -23.82 -3.43 -5.32
N GLU A 256 -23.87 -4.74 -5.53
CA GLU A 256 -24.36 -5.68 -4.52
C GLU A 256 -23.25 -5.95 -3.48
N VAL A 257 -23.59 -5.91 -2.19
CA VAL A 257 -22.67 -6.26 -1.10
C VAL A 257 -22.66 -7.80 -0.94
N VAL A 258 -21.52 -8.40 -1.27
CA VAL A 258 -21.30 -9.85 -1.15
C VAL A 258 -20.87 -10.22 0.26
N ARG A 259 -20.02 -9.39 0.84
CA ARG A 259 -19.39 -9.64 2.14
C ARG A 259 -19.01 -8.35 2.82
N SER A 260 -19.23 -8.29 4.14
CA SER A 260 -18.85 -7.17 4.99
C SER A 260 -18.40 -7.71 6.35
N GLN A 261 -17.14 -7.51 6.70
CA GLN A 261 -16.58 -8.09 7.92
C GLN A 261 -15.32 -7.40 8.40
N PRO A 262 -14.94 -7.54 9.69
CA PRO A 262 -13.65 -7.11 10.20
C PRO A 262 -12.48 -7.79 9.45
N LEU A 263 -11.35 -7.08 9.35
CA LEU A 263 -10.09 -7.68 8.92
C LEU A 263 -9.65 -8.75 9.94
N PRO A 264 -9.03 -9.84 9.48
CA PRO A 264 -8.45 -10.82 10.40
C PRO A 264 -7.21 -10.23 11.09
N GLY A 265 -6.94 -10.66 12.32
CA GLY A 265 -5.75 -10.23 13.07
C GLY A 265 -5.88 -8.85 13.70
N ASP A 266 -4.73 -8.27 14.06
CA ASP A 266 -4.66 -6.93 14.67
C ASP A 266 -4.04 -5.94 13.69
N HIS A 267 -4.91 -5.10 13.11
CA HIS A 267 -4.56 -3.98 12.26
C HIS A 267 -4.78 -2.67 13.01
N ARG A 268 -3.80 -1.80 13.00
CA ARG A 268 -3.89 -0.50 13.69
C ARG A 268 -4.35 0.59 12.75
N GLN A 269 -3.76 0.65 11.57
CA GLN A 269 -4.05 1.64 10.54
C GLN A 269 -3.90 1.01 9.16
N PRO A 270 -4.86 0.15 8.75
CA PRO A 270 -4.83 -0.51 7.45
C PRO A 270 -5.15 0.48 6.34
N GLU A 271 -4.12 0.92 5.61
CA GLU A 271 -4.24 1.95 4.56
C GLU A 271 -4.06 1.39 3.14
N GLY A 272 -3.65 0.13 2.99
CA GLY A 272 -3.52 -0.47 1.67
C GLY A 272 -3.99 -1.91 1.62
N ILE A 273 -4.60 -2.30 0.47
CA ILE A 273 -5.06 -3.66 0.22
C ILE A 273 -4.72 -4.10 -1.20
N ALA A 274 -4.25 -5.35 -1.36
CA ALA A 274 -4.05 -5.96 -2.66
C ALA A 274 -4.27 -7.47 -2.61
N ILE A 275 -4.78 -8.06 -3.70
CA ILE A 275 -4.99 -9.50 -3.81
C ILE A 275 -4.15 -10.03 -4.97
N THR A 276 -3.26 -10.97 -4.67
CA THR A 276 -2.37 -11.57 -5.66
C THR A 276 -3.09 -12.69 -6.44
N ARG A 277 -2.56 -13.02 -7.63
CA ARG A 277 -3.10 -14.13 -8.45
C ARG A 277 -2.88 -15.52 -7.84
N ASP A 278 -1.96 -15.65 -6.88
CA ASP A 278 -1.75 -16.86 -6.08
C ASP A 278 -2.57 -16.85 -4.77
N SER A 279 -3.63 -16.04 -4.73
CA SER A 279 -4.64 -15.99 -3.67
C SER A 279 -4.06 -15.60 -2.31
N ILE A 280 -3.26 -14.54 -2.29
CA ILE A 280 -2.75 -13.91 -1.08
C ILE A 280 -3.35 -12.51 -0.98
N LEU A 281 -3.98 -12.22 0.14
CA LEU A 281 -4.41 -10.88 0.51
C LEU A 281 -3.24 -10.18 1.21
N LEU A 282 -2.89 -9.00 0.75
CA LEU A 282 -1.91 -8.11 1.34
C LEU A 282 -2.65 -6.96 2.04
N VAL A 283 -2.25 -6.64 3.24
CA VAL A 283 -2.73 -5.46 3.97
C VAL A 283 -1.53 -4.70 4.50
N SER A 284 -1.39 -3.43 4.15
CA SER A 284 -0.38 -2.53 4.73
C SER A 284 -0.98 -1.74 5.88
N ASP A 285 -0.23 -1.67 6.99
CA ASP A 285 -0.52 -0.76 8.10
C ASP A 285 0.57 0.31 8.16
N GLU A 286 0.14 1.56 8.17
CA GLU A 286 1.01 2.71 8.33
C GLU A 286 1.66 2.74 9.71
N ALA A 287 2.83 3.40 9.80
CA ALA A 287 3.51 3.59 11.08
C ALA A 287 2.73 4.56 11.98
N ASN A 288 2.53 4.11 13.21
CA ASN A 288 1.98 4.96 14.26
C ASN A 288 2.94 4.88 15.47
N VAL A 289 2.49 4.40 16.62
CA VAL A 289 3.35 4.03 17.76
C VAL A 289 4.22 2.81 17.41
N MET A 290 3.77 1.96 16.49
CA MET A 290 4.48 0.78 15.99
C MET A 290 5.06 1.04 14.59
N PRO A 291 6.10 0.30 14.19
CA PRO A 291 6.64 0.41 12.82
C PRO A 291 5.59 -0.01 11.78
N PRO A 292 5.75 0.44 10.51
CA PRO A 292 4.85 0.03 9.43
C PRO A 292 4.99 -1.47 9.16
N VAL A 293 3.89 -2.10 8.77
CA VAL A 293 3.88 -3.54 8.51
C VAL A 293 3.15 -3.87 7.21
N LEU A 294 3.54 -4.98 6.59
CA LEU A 294 2.81 -5.63 5.51
C LEU A 294 2.41 -7.02 5.97
N THR A 295 1.12 -7.27 6.13
CA THR A 295 0.57 -8.54 6.57
C THR A 295 -0.02 -9.30 5.38
N LEU A 296 0.25 -10.59 5.31
CA LEU A 296 -0.17 -11.51 4.27
C LEU A 296 -1.17 -12.50 4.84
N TYR A 297 -2.32 -12.64 4.18
CA TYR A 297 -3.33 -13.64 4.53
C TYR A 297 -3.61 -14.57 3.36
N ARG A 298 -4.00 -15.81 3.64
CA ARG A 298 -4.56 -16.68 2.61
C ARG A 298 -5.94 -16.16 2.21
N TRP A 299 -6.04 -15.64 0.98
CA TRP A 299 -7.30 -15.18 0.42
C TRP A 299 -8.13 -16.34 -0.11
N ARG A 300 -9.40 -16.35 0.26
CA ARG A 300 -10.37 -17.31 -0.25
C ARG A 300 -11.65 -16.55 -0.56
N PRO A 301 -11.96 -16.34 -1.85
CA PRO A 301 -13.18 -15.70 -2.31
C PRO A 301 -14.43 -16.56 -2.00
#